data_2fca91597f6cbea38ef790e56251d912
#
_entry.id   2fca91597f6cbea38ef790e56251d912
#
_cell.length_a   1.000
_cell.length_b   1.000
_cell.length_c   1.000
_cell.angle_alpha   90.00
_cell.angle_beta   90.00
_cell.angle_gamma   90.00
#
_symmetry.space_group_name_H-M   'P 1'
#
loop_
_entity.id
_entity.type
_entity.pdbx_description
1 polymer ?
#
loop_
_entity_poly.entity_id
_entity_poly.type
_entity_poly.pdbx_seq_one_letter_code
_entity_poly.pdbx_strand_id
1 'polypeptide(L)'
;KIKIGLVVPLTGENKELGESVLKSVRLAVNDINDNKIIILPKDNQSNPDKTLEVSEELYNEGVKIIIGPIFKKNSVKLDNLNDDLIFLSFTNKISKTKKNVISAGVNSISQFKAIKKFQSLKEIERSFLLAPNNNIIEEINVGVKKSKIKLKDKFFYDQDPTKITKQIEDITRYRIRKQNLLDEINRVKNSDEINKEKKIAHLE
;
A
#
# COMPACT_ATOMS: atom_id res chain seq x y z
N LYS A 1 5.16 -7.12 34.25
CA LYS A 1 4.17 -6.73 33.24
C LYS A 1 4.89 -6.02 32.09
N ILE A 2 4.52 -6.33 30.86
CA ILE A 2 5.09 -5.73 29.63
C ILE A 2 4.23 -4.51 29.28
N LYS A 3 4.81 -3.33 29.39
CA LYS A 3 4.15 -2.08 29.00
C LYS A 3 4.45 -1.76 27.55
N ILE A 4 3.42 -1.54 26.74
CA ILE A 4 3.51 -1.13 25.35
C ILE A 4 2.78 0.20 25.19
N GLY A 5 3.46 1.22 24.68
CA GLY A 5 2.86 2.50 24.37
C GLY A 5 2.05 2.42 23.07
N LEU A 6 0.96 3.15 22.99
CA LEU A 6 0.20 3.34 21.77
C LEU A 6 0.05 4.84 21.52
N VAL A 7 0.76 5.37 20.52
CA VAL A 7 0.79 6.81 20.20
C VAL A 7 0.06 7.05 18.88
N VAL A 8 -1.19 7.49 18.99
CA VAL A 8 -2.12 7.70 17.86
C VAL A 8 -2.95 8.96 18.10
N PRO A 9 -3.53 9.59 17.06
CA PRO A 9 -4.43 10.72 17.25
C PRO A 9 -5.77 10.25 17.82
N LEU A 10 -6.07 10.63 19.04
CA LEU A 10 -7.35 10.33 19.70
C LEU A 10 -8.28 11.55 19.73
N THR A 11 -7.77 12.71 19.29
CA THR A 11 -8.53 13.95 19.10
C THR A 11 -8.18 14.61 17.75
N GLY A 12 -8.96 15.63 17.36
CA GLY A 12 -8.75 16.37 16.10
C GLY A 12 -9.24 15.62 14.85
N GLU A 13 -8.78 16.09 13.68
CA GLU A 13 -9.24 15.64 12.35
C GLU A 13 -9.06 14.13 12.12
N ASN A 14 -8.00 13.54 12.66
CA ASN A 14 -7.66 12.14 12.44
C ASN A 14 -8.11 11.21 13.59
N LYS A 15 -9.03 11.67 14.44
CA LYS A 15 -9.51 10.93 15.61
C LYS A 15 -10.06 9.56 15.27
N GLU A 16 -10.91 9.46 14.25
CA GLU A 16 -11.53 8.19 13.83
C GLU A 16 -10.51 7.13 13.45
N LEU A 17 -9.43 7.54 12.77
CA LEU A 17 -8.34 6.64 12.41
C LEU A 17 -7.60 6.16 13.66
N GLY A 18 -7.29 7.07 14.60
CA GLY A 18 -6.61 6.71 15.84
C GLY A 18 -7.46 5.78 16.72
N GLU A 19 -8.76 6.04 16.83
CA GLU A 19 -9.69 5.16 17.55
C GLU A 19 -9.79 3.77 16.90
N SER A 20 -9.78 3.69 15.57
CA SER A 20 -9.79 2.41 14.86
C SER A 20 -8.53 1.59 15.16
N VAL A 21 -7.36 2.24 15.20
CA VAL A 21 -6.11 1.58 15.61
C VAL A 21 -6.17 1.13 17.07
N LEU A 22 -6.66 1.98 17.98
CA LEU A 22 -6.81 1.62 19.40
C LEU A 22 -7.72 0.41 19.58
N LYS A 23 -8.86 0.36 18.88
CA LYS A 23 -9.78 -0.78 18.91
C LYS A 23 -9.12 -2.05 18.38
N SER A 24 -8.36 -1.95 17.29
CA SER A 24 -7.63 -3.08 16.70
C SER A 24 -6.57 -3.64 17.65
N VAL A 25 -5.79 -2.76 18.31
CA VAL A 25 -4.78 -3.17 19.29
C VAL A 25 -5.43 -3.83 20.49
N ARG A 26 -6.55 -3.29 21.00
CA ARG A 26 -7.30 -3.91 22.12
C ARG A 26 -7.82 -5.30 21.75
N LEU A 27 -8.35 -5.45 20.54
CA LEU A 27 -8.83 -6.74 20.04
C LEU A 27 -7.68 -7.75 19.98
N ALA A 28 -6.55 -7.38 19.39
CA ALA A 28 -5.38 -8.24 19.29
C ALA A 28 -4.84 -8.66 20.67
N VAL A 29 -4.78 -7.76 21.66
CA VAL A 29 -4.36 -8.07 23.02
C VAL A 29 -5.35 -9.01 23.70
N ASN A 30 -6.65 -8.82 23.47
CA ASN A 30 -7.67 -9.71 23.98
C ASN A 30 -7.53 -11.13 23.39
N ASP A 31 -7.25 -11.24 22.09
CA ASP A 31 -7.03 -12.54 21.42
C ASP A 31 -5.76 -13.25 21.94
N ILE A 32 -4.70 -12.49 22.24
CA ILE A 32 -3.47 -13.03 22.86
C ILE A 32 -3.75 -13.58 24.28
N ASN A 33 -4.71 -12.99 24.98
CA ASN A 33 -5.15 -13.39 26.32
C ASN A 33 -4.00 -13.52 27.35
N ASP A 34 -3.01 -12.60 27.28
CA ASP A 34 -1.91 -12.52 28.26
C ASP A 34 -2.05 -11.31 29.16
N ASN A 35 -2.41 -11.54 30.42
CA ASN A 35 -2.59 -10.50 31.46
C ASN A 35 -1.29 -9.75 31.83
N LYS A 36 -0.15 -10.14 31.28
CA LYS A 36 1.12 -9.44 31.47
C LYS A 36 1.26 -8.24 30.53
N ILE A 37 0.50 -8.18 29.43
CA ILE A 37 0.57 -7.10 28.46
C ILE A 37 -0.35 -5.96 28.91
N ILE A 38 0.19 -4.75 28.95
CA ILE A 38 -0.55 -3.52 29.26
C ILE A 38 -0.32 -2.54 28.13
N ILE A 39 -1.41 -2.07 27.52
CA ILE A 39 -1.36 -1.01 26.51
C ILE A 39 -1.60 0.34 27.18
N LEU A 40 -0.71 1.29 26.94
CA LEU A 40 -0.76 2.68 27.43
C LEU A 40 -1.05 3.61 26.26
N PRO A 41 -2.32 3.96 26.00
CA PRO A 41 -2.68 4.89 24.90
C PRO A 41 -2.36 6.32 25.28
N LYS A 42 -1.77 7.06 24.33
CA LYS A 42 -1.48 8.50 24.40
C LYS A 42 -1.95 9.18 23.12
N ASP A 43 -2.57 10.32 23.27
CA ASP A 43 -3.02 11.15 22.15
C ASP A 43 -1.88 12.04 21.65
N ASN A 44 -1.52 11.89 20.38
CA ASN A 44 -0.51 12.75 19.73
C ASN A 44 -1.12 13.86 18.88
N GLN A 45 -2.44 13.96 18.77
CA GLN A 45 -3.16 15.02 18.05
C GLN A 45 -2.68 15.20 16.58
N SER A 46 -2.08 14.18 15.96
CA SER A 46 -1.37 14.28 14.68
C SER A 46 -0.26 15.34 14.65
N ASN A 47 0.28 15.74 15.81
CA ASN A 47 1.27 16.78 15.98
C ASN A 47 2.65 16.15 16.29
N PRO A 48 3.75 16.55 15.58
CA PRO A 48 5.10 16.02 15.82
C PRO A 48 5.66 16.35 17.22
N ASP A 49 5.39 17.53 17.75
CA ASP A 49 5.87 17.95 19.09
C ASP A 49 5.16 17.18 20.18
N LYS A 50 3.83 17.05 20.05
CA LYS A 50 3.05 16.23 21.00
C LYS A 50 3.41 14.76 20.91
N THR A 51 3.77 14.26 19.71
CA THR A 51 4.27 12.88 19.54
C THR A 51 5.58 12.67 20.32
N LEU A 52 6.50 13.62 20.27
CA LEU A 52 7.75 13.57 21.04
C LEU A 52 7.45 13.56 22.54
N GLU A 53 6.69 14.54 23.03
CA GLU A 53 6.31 14.71 24.44
C GLU A 53 5.73 13.44 25.03
N VAL A 54 4.65 12.90 24.40
CA VAL A 54 3.99 11.68 24.92
C VAL A 54 4.86 10.43 24.80
N SER A 55 5.82 10.40 23.88
CA SER A 55 6.79 9.29 23.78
C SER A 55 7.82 9.35 24.90
N GLU A 56 8.26 10.55 25.30
CA GLU A 56 9.12 10.75 26.47
C GLU A 56 8.41 10.36 27.77
N GLU A 57 7.14 10.77 27.93
CA GLU A 57 6.31 10.35 29.08
C GLU A 57 6.27 8.82 29.18
N LEU A 58 5.93 8.15 28.08
CA LEU A 58 5.88 6.67 28.04
C LEU A 58 7.22 6.02 28.37
N TYR A 59 8.31 6.60 27.87
CA TYR A 59 9.66 6.11 28.18
C TYR A 59 9.96 6.21 29.68
N ASN A 60 9.61 7.33 30.31
CA ASN A 60 9.77 7.54 31.74
C ASN A 60 8.86 6.62 32.58
N GLU A 61 7.73 6.18 32.01
CA GLU A 61 6.87 5.13 32.61
C GLU A 61 7.42 3.71 32.43
N GLY A 62 8.61 3.56 31.79
CA GLY A 62 9.30 2.29 31.57
C GLY A 62 8.87 1.54 30.30
N VAL A 63 8.21 2.22 29.37
CA VAL A 63 7.87 1.67 28.04
C VAL A 63 9.13 1.58 27.18
N LYS A 64 9.30 0.45 26.49
CA LYS A 64 10.41 0.23 25.54
C LYS A 64 9.91 0.02 24.09
N ILE A 65 8.63 -0.25 23.92
CA ILE A 65 8.02 -0.45 22.61
C ILE A 65 6.81 0.46 22.49
N ILE A 66 6.78 1.26 21.43
CA ILE A 66 5.66 2.14 21.09
C ILE A 66 5.07 1.70 19.73
N ILE A 67 3.78 1.43 19.71
CA ILE A 67 2.99 1.26 18.50
C ILE A 67 2.54 2.65 18.03
N GLY A 68 2.91 3.03 16.80
CA GLY A 68 2.74 4.37 16.26
C GLY A 68 4.09 5.08 16.05
N PRO A 69 4.06 6.35 15.61
CA PRO A 69 2.90 7.10 15.12
C PRO A 69 2.38 6.59 13.77
N ILE A 70 1.17 7.05 13.37
CA ILE A 70 0.55 6.66 12.09
C ILE A 70 1.22 7.39 10.92
N PHE A 71 1.45 8.68 11.05
CA PHE A 71 1.93 9.53 9.97
C PHE A 71 3.44 9.76 10.04
N LYS A 72 4.11 9.72 8.88
CA LYS A 72 5.56 9.99 8.77
C LYS A 72 5.96 11.34 9.37
N LYS A 73 5.15 12.39 9.17
CA LYS A 73 5.43 13.72 9.72
C LYS A 73 5.64 13.70 11.25
N ASN A 74 4.93 12.81 11.94
CA ASN A 74 4.98 12.71 13.40
C ASN A 74 6.21 11.92 13.89
N SER A 75 6.92 11.21 13.00
CA SER A 75 8.14 10.48 13.38
C SER A 75 9.42 11.28 13.19
N VAL A 76 9.36 12.49 12.61
CA VAL A 76 10.55 13.28 12.27
C VAL A 76 11.37 13.67 13.49
N LYS A 77 10.71 14.00 14.61
CA LYS A 77 11.39 14.45 15.85
C LYS A 77 11.77 13.31 16.79
N LEU A 78 11.34 12.08 16.53
CA LEU A 78 11.66 10.90 17.36
C LEU A 78 13.16 10.58 17.34
N ASP A 79 13.91 11.21 16.44
CA ASP A 79 15.37 11.10 16.35
C ASP A 79 16.11 11.61 17.61
N ASN A 80 15.45 12.39 18.43
CA ASN A 80 16.00 12.93 19.68
C ASN A 80 15.77 12.02 20.89
N LEU A 81 15.04 10.93 20.74
CA LEU A 81 14.75 9.99 21.81
C LEU A 81 15.82 8.90 21.94
N ASN A 82 15.82 8.24 23.09
CA ASN A 82 16.77 7.18 23.42
C ASN A 82 16.70 6.02 22.39
N ASP A 83 17.86 5.50 22.01
CA ASP A 83 18.02 4.45 21.01
C ASP A 83 17.41 3.08 21.43
N ASP A 84 17.15 2.88 22.72
CA ASP A 84 16.54 1.68 23.27
C ASP A 84 15.00 1.69 23.22
N LEU A 85 14.38 2.80 22.77
CA LEU A 85 12.95 2.92 22.54
C LEU A 85 12.63 2.55 21.09
N ILE A 86 11.89 1.48 20.89
CA ILE A 86 11.52 0.95 19.56
C ILE A 86 10.13 1.45 19.16
N PHE A 87 10.03 2.02 17.96
CA PHE A 87 8.77 2.45 17.37
C PHE A 87 8.32 1.52 16.26
N LEU A 88 7.11 1.00 16.35
CA LEU A 88 6.40 0.30 15.27
C LEU A 88 5.46 1.28 14.59
N SER A 89 5.99 2.07 13.64
CA SER A 89 5.23 3.11 12.95
C SER A 89 4.39 2.51 11.82
N PHE A 90 3.13 2.94 11.70
CA PHE A 90 2.25 2.54 10.60
C PHE A 90 2.51 3.27 9.28
N THR A 91 3.52 4.13 9.23
CA THR A 91 3.86 4.84 7.99
C THR A 91 4.19 3.85 6.86
N ASN A 92 3.64 4.12 5.67
CA ASN A 92 4.02 3.43 4.45
C ASN A 92 5.31 3.96 3.82
N LYS A 93 5.82 5.09 4.31
CA LYS A 93 7.05 5.74 3.84
C LYS A 93 8.23 5.26 4.68
N ILE A 94 9.20 4.62 4.03
CA ILE A 94 10.41 4.15 4.68
C ILE A 94 11.23 5.37 5.12
N SER A 95 11.41 5.53 6.43
CA SER A 95 12.37 6.49 6.96
C SER A 95 13.77 5.91 6.84
N LYS A 96 14.71 6.70 6.26
CA LYS A 96 16.12 6.28 6.16
C LYS A 96 16.89 6.58 7.45
N THR A 97 16.27 7.24 8.42
CA THR A 97 16.96 8.01 9.43
C THR A 97 17.20 7.30 10.75
N LYS A 98 16.46 6.22 11.11
CA LYS A 98 16.73 5.58 12.39
C LYS A 98 16.58 4.05 12.42
N LYS A 99 17.47 3.44 13.23
CA LYS A 99 17.48 1.98 13.48
C LYS A 99 16.32 1.53 14.36
N ASN A 100 15.81 2.42 15.22
CA ASN A 100 14.77 2.13 16.20
C ASN A 100 13.33 2.40 15.71
N VAL A 101 13.14 2.99 14.51
CA VAL A 101 11.82 3.17 13.89
C VAL A 101 11.60 2.12 12.81
N ILE A 102 10.75 1.15 13.12
CA ILE A 102 10.37 0.08 12.21
C ILE A 102 9.09 0.49 11.49
N SER A 103 9.14 0.60 10.16
CA SER A 103 7.94 0.84 9.35
C SER A 103 7.15 -0.46 9.22
N ALA A 104 6.00 -0.54 9.89
CA ALA A 104 5.05 -1.65 9.81
C ALA A 104 3.96 -1.42 8.74
N GLY A 105 3.93 -0.25 8.10
CA GLY A 105 2.98 0.07 7.03
C GLY A 105 3.30 -0.66 5.73
N VAL A 106 2.24 -0.93 4.95
CA VAL A 106 2.37 -1.52 3.61
C VAL A 106 2.90 -0.45 2.65
N ASN A 107 4.10 -0.64 2.13
CA ASN A 107 4.74 0.28 1.19
C ASN A 107 4.82 -0.31 -0.22
N SER A 108 5.13 0.53 -1.21
CA SER A 108 5.22 0.11 -2.62
C SER A 108 6.19 -1.07 -2.85
N ILE A 109 7.29 -1.13 -2.11
CA ILE A 109 8.28 -2.22 -2.25
C ILE A 109 7.68 -3.56 -1.82
N SER A 110 6.99 -3.59 -0.65
CA SER A 110 6.35 -4.81 -0.15
C SER A 110 5.20 -5.25 -1.06
N GLN A 111 4.42 -4.30 -1.57
CA GLN A 111 3.35 -4.58 -2.54
C GLN A 111 3.91 -5.21 -3.83
N PHE A 112 4.92 -4.60 -4.46
CA PHE A 112 5.52 -5.15 -5.67
C PHE A 112 6.27 -6.47 -5.43
N LYS A 113 6.83 -6.70 -4.25
CA LYS A 113 7.38 -8.01 -3.88
C LYS A 113 6.29 -9.08 -3.80
N ALA A 114 5.13 -8.75 -3.21
CA ALA A 114 3.99 -9.67 -3.14
C ALA A 114 3.44 -9.98 -4.53
N ILE A 115 3.26 -8.97 -5.40
CA ILE A 115 2.84 -9.15 -6.79
C ILE A 115 3.85 -10.03 -7.55
N LYS A 116 5.15 -9.77 -7.40
CA LYS A 116 6.19 -10.60 -8.03
C LYS A 116 6.11 -12.07 -7.58
N LYS A 117 5.89 -12.31 -6.28
CA LYS A 117 5.71 -13.67 -5.76
C LYS A 117 4.48 -14.34 -6.38
N PHE A 118 3.37 -13.62 -6.50
CA PHE A 118 2.16 -14.11 -7.15
C PHE A 118 2.38 -14.43 -8.63
N GLN A 119 3.06 -13.56 -9.39
CA GLN A 119 3.44 -13.80 -10.78
C GLN A 119 4.23 -15.11 -10.93
N SER A 120 5.23 -15.32 -10.06
CA SER A 120 6.05 -16.54 -10.08
C SER A 120 5.23 -17.79 -9.75
N LEU A 121 4.30 -17.71 -8.79
CA LEU A 121 3.42 -18.83 -8.42
C LEU A 121 2.40 -19.19 -9.50
N LYS A 122 1.99 -18.22 -10.32
CA LYS A 122 1.01 -18.38 -11.39
C LYS A 122 1.63 -18.45 -12.78
N GLU A 123 2.96 -18.51 -12.85
CA GLU A 123 3.72 -18.57 -14.11
C GLU A 123 3.36 -17.44 -15.10
N ILE A 124 3.07 -16.24 -14.55
CA ILE A 124 2.70 -15.07 -15.35
C ILE A 124 3.97 -14.46 -15.96
N GLU A 125 4.16 -14.65 -17.25
CA GLU A 125 5.33 -14.15 -17.97
C GLU A 125 5.27 -12.65 -18.32
N ARG A 126 4.06 -12.12 -18.54
CA ARG A 126 3.85 -10.76 -19.03
C ARG A 126 2.94 -9.97 -18.12
N SER A 127 3.42 -8.85 -17.62
CA SER A 127 2.66 -7.92 -16.79
C SER A 127 2.90 -6.49 -17.20
N PHE A 128 1.86 -5.69 -17.08
CA PHE A 128 1.88 -4.26 -17.33
C PHE A 128 1.55 -3.53 -16.03
N LEU A 129 2.14 -2.37 -15.85
CA LEU A 129 1.76 -1.45 -14.77
C LEU A 129 0.86 -0.37 -15.36
N LEU A 130 -0.32 -0.21 -14.79
CA LEU A 130 -1.19 0.93 -15.02
C LEU A 130 -1.35 1.69 -13.70
N ALA A 131 -0.95 2.95 -13.65
CA ALA A 131 -0.95 3.75 -12.43
C ALA A 131 -1.40 5.20 -12.71
N PRO A 132 -1.98 5.90 -11.72
CA PRO A 132 -2.34 7.29 -11.87
C PRO A 132 -1.11 8.19 -11.98
N ASN A 133 -1.21 9.22 -12.83
CA ASN A 133 -0.19 10.26 -12.98
C ASN A 133 -0.35 11.31 -11.88
N ASN A 134 0.22 11.06 -10.71
CA ASN A 134 0.16 11.94 -9.56
C ASN A 134 1.44 11.81 -8.69
N ASN A 135 1.42 12.37 -7.48
CA ASN A 135 2.55 12.40 -6.55
C ASN A 135 3.04 11.03 -6.06
N ILE A 136 2.34 9.92 -6.34
CA ILE A 136 2.77 8.57 -5.95
C ILE A 136 3.68 7.89 -6.99
N ILE A 137 3.87 8.49 -8.17
CA ILE A 137 4.68 7.89 -9.26
C ILE A 137 6.10 7.56 -8.79
N GLU A 138 6.71 8.46 -8.02
CA GLU A 138 8.07 8.22 -7.49
C GLU A 138 8.11 7.00 -6.57
N GLU A 139 7.13 6.86 -5.68
CA GLU A 139 7.02 5.70 -4.80
C GLU A 139 6.81 4.40 -5.57
N ILE A 140 5.98 4.44 -6.61
CA ILE A 140 5.74 3.31 -7.51
C ILE A 140 7.04 2.92 -8.21
N ASN A 141 7.76 3.87 -8.79
CA ASN A 141 9.02 3.60 -9.48
C ASN A 141 10.09 3.02 -8.54
N VAL A 142 10.17 3.53 -7.30
CA VAL A 142 11.04 2.96 -6.27
C VAL A 142 10.63 1.53 -5.94
N GLY A 143 9.34 1.28 -5.79
CA GLY A 143 8.78 -0.04 -5.52
C GLY A 143 9.12 -1.05 -6.62
N VAL A 144 8.88 -0.69 -7.88
CA VAL A 144 9.23 -1.51 -9.05
C VAL A 144 10.73 -1.81 -9.09
N LYS A 145 11.57 -0.78 -8.96
CA LYS A 145 13.04 -0.93 -9.00
C LYS A 145 13.56 -1.83 -7.89
N LYS A 146 13.13 -1.60 -6.63
CA LYS A 146 13.63 -2.35 -5.47
C LYS A 146 13.07 -3.76 -5.35
N SER A 147 11.86 -4.02 -5.85
CA SER A 147 11.28 -5.37 -5.88
C SER A 147 11.89 -6.24 -6.99
N LYS A 148 12.54 -5.62 -7.99
CA LYS A 148 13.03 -6.29 -9.19
C LYS A 148 11.91 -7.06 -9.91
N ILE A 149 10.67 -6.53 -9.90
CA ILE A 149 9.57 -7.09 -10.68
C ILE A 149 9.82 -6.83 -12.17
N LYS A 150 9.58 -7.84 -13.01
CA LYS A 150 9.68 -7.69 -14.46
C LYS A 150 8.34 -7.23 -15.00
N LEU A 151 8.33 -6.04 -15.59
CA LEU A 151 7.17 -5.47 -16.28
C LEU A 151 7.51 -5.35 -17.76
N LYS A 152 6.55 -5.66 -18.63
CA LYS A 152 6.70 -5.46 -20.06
C LYS A 152 6.65 -3.98 -20.41
N ASP A 153 5.74 -3.24 -19.76
CA ASP A 153 5.62 -1.80 -19.94
C ASP A 153 4.93 -1.12 -18.75
N LYS A 154 4.96 0.22 -18.72
CA LYS A 154 4.36 1.05 -17.68
C LYS A 154 3.55 2.15 -18.34
N PHE A 155 2.30 2.29 -17.90
CA PHE A 155 1.37 3.31 -18.39
C PHE A 155 0.89 4.16 -17.22
N PHE A 156 0.82 5.46 -17.44
CA PHE A 156 0.32 6.42 -16.48
C PHE A 156 -0.89 7.13 -17.04
N TYR A 157 -1.97 7.19 -16.26
CA TYR A 157 -3.22 7.81 -16.69
C TYR A 157 -3.53 9.06 -15.88
N ASP A 158 -4.21 10.02 -16.53
CA ASP A 158 -4.78 11.21 -15.87
C ASP A 158 -5.98 10.78 -15.01
N GLN A 159 -6.06 11.27 -13.78
CA GLN A 159 -7.13 10.92 -12.83
C GLN A 159 -8.48 11.58 -13.15
N ASP A 160 -8.56 12.42 -14.17
CA ASP A 160 -9.82 13.00 -14.62
C ASP A 160 -10.78 11.88 -15.10
N PRO A 161 -11.93 11.66 -14.41
CA PRO A 161 -12.84 10.56 -14.74
C PRO A 161 -13.35 10.63 -16.19
N THR A 162 -13.44 11.82 -16.75
CA THR A 162 -13.93 12.02 -18.13
C THR A 162 -12.96 11.53 -19.20
N LYS A 163 -11.67 11.40 -18.86
CA LYS A 163 -10.60 11.01 -19.77
C LYS A 163 -10.16 9.55 -19.60
N ILE A 164 -10.47 8.93 -18.47
CA ILE A 164 -9.93 7.59 -18.11
C ILE A 164 -10.27 6.55 -19.17
N THR A 165 -11.53 6.47 -19.59
CA THR A 165 -11.98 5.48 -20.58
C THR A 165 -11.18 5.58 -21.86
N LYS A 166 -11.07 6.80 -22.42
CA LYS A 166 -10.33 7.04 -23.66
C LYS A 166 -8.85 6.68 -23.54
N GLN A 167 -8.21 7.06 -22.43
CA GLN A 167 -6.80 6.75 -22.17
C GLN A 167 -6.56 5.24 -22.06
N ILE A 168 -7.44 4.49 -21.38
CA ILE A 168 -7.35 3.03 -21.28
C ILE A 168 -7.53 2.39 -22.67
N GLU A 169 -8.49 2.86 -23.45
CA GLU A 169 -8.69 2.38 -24.82
C GLU A 169 -7.44 2.59 -25.69
N ASP A 170 -6.82 3.78 -25.60
CA ASP A 170 -5.62 4.13 -26.37
C ASP A 170 -4.40 3.27 -25.92
N ILE A 171 -4.15 3.18 -24.62
CA ILE A 171 -3.07 2.37 -24.02
C ILE A 171 -3.19 0.90 -24.39
N THR A 172 -4.41 0.36 -24.33
CA THR A 172 -4.69 -1.04 -24.62
C THR A 172 -4.86 -1.30 -26.12
N ARG A 173 -4.88 -0.26 -26.95
CA ARG A 173 -5.25 -0.33 -28.39
C ARG A 173 -6.59 -1.04 -28.59
N TYR A 174 -7.52 -0.86 -27.66
CA TYR A 174 -8.80 -1.58 -27.65
C TYR A 174 -9.58 -1.41 -28.95
N ARG A 175 -9.68 -0.18 -29.47
CA ARG A 175 -10.42 0.12 -30.71
C ARG A 175 -9.82 -0.61 -31.92
N ILE A 176 -8.50 -0.61 -32.05
CA ILE A 176 -7.80 -1.29 -33.14
C ILE A 176 -8.02 -2.80 -33.03
N ARG A 177 -7.85 -3.37 -31.84
CA ARG A 177 -8.06 -4.82 -31.64
C ARG A 177 -9.51 -5.25 -31.88
N LYS A 178 -10.47 -4.42 -31.42
CA LYS A 178 -11.89 -4.66 -31.67
C LYS A 178 -12.19 -4.63 -33.17
N GLN A 179 -11.67 -3.64 -33.91
CA GLN A 179 -11.87 -3.55 -35.33
C GLN A 179 -11.25 -4.74 -36.06
N ASN A 180 -10.01 -5.11 -35.75
CA ASN A 180 -9.36 -6.27 -36.35
C ASN A 180 -10.13 -7.57 -36.09
N LEU A 181 -10.71 -7.72 -34.90
CA LEU A 181 -11.56 -8.87 -34.55
C LEU A 181 -12.84 -8.90 -35.37
N LEU A 182 -13.52 -7.75 -35.50
CA LEU A 182 -14.72 -7.63 -36.34
C LEU A 182 -14.43 -7.92 -37.80
N ASP A 183 -13.30 -7.44 -38.30
CA ASP A 183 -12.87 -7.69 -39.69
C ASP A 183 -12.56 -9.18 -39.89
N GLU A 184 -11.96 -9.83 -38.90
CA GLU A 184 -11.72 -11.28 -38.96
C GLU A 184 -13.02 -12.08 -38.90
N ILE A 185 -13.95 -11.73 -38.03
CA ILE A 185 -15.28 -12.35 -37.96
C ILE A 185 -16.01 -12.20 -39.32
N ASN A 186 -15.98 -11.00 -39.91
CA ASN A 186 -16.60 -10.73 -41.20
C ASN A 186 -15.92 -11.57 -42.33
N ARG A 187 -14.59 -11.68 -42.30
CA ARG A 187 -13.84 -12.50 -43.25
C ARG A 187 -14.26 -13.99 -43.16
N VAL A 188 -14.35 -14.53 -41.92
CA VAL A 188 -14.79 -15.91 -41.68
C VAL A 188 -16.24 -16.12 -42.10
N LYS A 189 -17.14 -15.17 -41.82
CA LYS A 189 -18.55 -15.22 -42.25
C LYS A 189 -18.70 -15.34 -43.76
N ASN A 190 -17.84 -14.63 -44.50
CA ASN A 190 -17.87 -14.56 -45.97
C ASN A 190 -16.98 -15.64 -46.62
N SER A 191 -16.33 -16.52 -45.87
CA SER A 191 -15.53 -17.60 -46.39
C SER A 191 -16.36 -18.89 -46.61
N ASP A 192 -15.89 -19.76 -47.48
CA ASP A 192 -16.46 -21.10 -47.70
C ASP A 192 -15.93 -22.18 -46.72
N GLU A 193 -15.40 -21.74 -45.59
CA GLU A 193 -14.82 -22.65 -44.59
C GLU A 193 -15.90 -23.56 -43.95
N ILE A 194 -15.65 -24.86 -43.91
CA ILE A 194 -16.59 -25.92 -43.46
C ILE A 194 -16.96 -25.76 -41.95
N ASN A 195 -16.12 -25.10 -41.14
CA ASN A 195 -16.35 -24.94 -39.68
C ASN A 195 -16.48 -23.46 -39.25
N LYS A 196 -17.00 -22.61 -40.11
CA LYS A 196 -17.08 -21.15 -39.85
C LYS A 196 -17.84 -20.77 -38.58
N GLU A 197 -18.94 -21.46 -38.28
CA GLU A 197 -19.72 -21.18 -37.04
C GLU A 197 -18.94 -21.45 -35.76
N LYS A 198 -18.19 -22.59 -35.70
CA LYS A 198 -17.34 -22.90 -34.56
C LYS A 198 -16.19 -21.89 -34.42
N LYS A 199 -15.65 -21.40 -35.54
CA LYS A 199 -14.55 -20.46 -35.56
C LYS A 199 -15.00 -19.06 -35.11
N ILE A 200 -16.19 -18.65 -35.50
CA ILE A 200 -16.83 -17.39 -35.05
C ILE A 200 -17.10 -17.47 -33.54
N ALA A 201 -17.72 -18.54 -33.06
CA ALA A 201 -18.00 -18.72 -31.63
C ALA A 201 -16.74 -18.76 -30.74
N HIS A 202 -15.57 -19.07 -31.32
CA HIS A 202 -14.29 -18.99 -30.60
C HIS A 202 -13.67 -17.58 -30.62
N LEU A 203 -14.04 -16.73 -31.58
CA LEU A 203 -13.61 -15.34 -31.70
C LEU A 203 -14.47 -14.39 -30.88
N GLU A 204 -15.76 -14.68 -30.66
CA GLU A 204 -16.67 -13.91 -29.82
C GLU A 204 -16.43 -14.19 -28.33
#